data_85cd32ff7ddae54cbed7f76f83d30955
#
_entry.id   85cd32ff7ddae54cbed7f76f83d30955
#
_cell.length_a   1.000
_cell.length_b   1.000
_cell.length_c   1.000
_cell.angle_alpha   90.00
_cell.angle_beta   90.00
_cell.angle_gamma   90.00
#
_symmetry.space_group_name_H-M   'P 1'
#
loop_
_entity.id
_entity.type
_entity.pdbx_description
1 polymer ?
#
loop_
_entity_poly.entity_id
_entity_poly.type
_entity_poly.pdbx_seq_one_letter_code
_entity_poly.pdbx_strand_id
1 'polypeptide(L)'
;MLKNRPIRSSVKGQRVLQREPIDATSWAYMKLLRENDKTKKVYEIDPYVEVYQFRDNMYGLLTESADGMGDPWMFLIVGPEKALLIDTGFGIGDLKGLVDEITGGMPLIVANTHCHFDHAYGNCQFDRCYCHELEVEVMNL
;
A
#
# COMPACT_ATOMS: atom_id res chain seq x y z
N MET A 1 -1.71 21.91 -7.87
CA MET A 1 -0.90 22.08 -6.64
C MET A 1 -1.52 21.19 -5.58
N LEU A 2 -0.87 20.08 -5.22
CA LEU A 2 -1.34 19.19 -4.16
C LEU A 2 -1.31 19.95 -2.84
N LYS A 3 -2.46 20.18 -2.24
CA LYS A 3 -2.53 20.78 -0.91
C LYS A 3 -1.92 19.79 0.07
N ASN A 4 -0.89 20.24 0.79
CA ASN A 4 -0.22 19.43 1.80
C ASN A 4 -1.16 19.25 3.01
N ARG A 5 -2.12 18.33 2.88
CA ARG A 5 -3.07 18.01 3.95
C ARG A 5 -2.45 17.00 4.92
N PRO A 6 -2.73 17.13 6.21
CA PRO A 6 -2.28 16.14 7.17
C PRO A 6 -2.87 14.75 6.87
N ILE A 7 -2.16 13.70 7.24
CA ILE A 7 -2.64 12.32 7.16
C ILE A 7 -3.98 12.21 7.89
N ARG A 8 -4.95 11.58 7.25
CA ARG A 8 -6.29 11.35 7.78
C ARG A 8 -6.34 10.09 8.64
N SER A 9 -5.64 10.08 9.75
CA SER A 9 -5.66 8.95 10.67
C SER A 9 -6.31 9.37 11.99
N SER A 10 -7.20 8.53 12.51
CA SER A 10 -7.78 8.70 13.84
C SER A 10 -6.76 8.48 14.96
N VAL A 11 -5.61 7.88 14.65
CA VAL A 11 -4.50 7.69 15.59
C VAL A 11 -3.73 8.96 15.84
N LYS A 12 -3.87 9.96 14.95
CA LYS A 12 -3.18 11.23 15.09
C LYS A 12 -3.58 11.92 16.41
N GLY A 13 -2.65 12.07 17.29
CA GLY A 13 -2.85 12.64 18.62
C GLY A 13 -3.11 11.62 19.73
N GLN A 14 -3.29 10.35 19.41
CA GLN A 14 -3.28 9.30 20.44
C GLN A 14 -1.86 9.10 20.95
N ARG A 15 -1.71 9.05 22.28
CA ARG A 15 -0.44 8.72 22.90
C ARG A 15 -0.31 7.22 23.00
N VAL A 16 0.63 6.64 22.27
CA VAL A 16 1.08 5.29 22.54
C VAL A 16 2.06 5.37 23.69
N LEU A 17 1.62 4.94 24.88
CA LEU A 17 2.51 4.85 26.03
C LEU A 17 3.42 3.65 25.83
N GLN A 18 4.63 3.92 25.40
CA GLN A 18 5.66 2.91 25.23
C GLN A 18 6.64 3.00 26.40
N ARG A 19 6.91 1.87 26.99
CA ARG A 19 7.95 1.75 28.03
C ARG A 19 9.34 1.53 27.43
N GLU A 20 9.40 1.12 26.16
CA GLU A 20 10.62 0.91 25.41
C GLU A 20 10.55 1.61 24.05
N PRO A 21 11.68 2.02 23.46
CA PRO A 21 11.69 2.58 22.12
C PRO A 21 11.17 1.54 21.14
N ILE A 22 10.06 1.82 20.52
CA ILE A 22 9.50 0.98 19.44
C ILE A 22 9.69 1.78 18.15
N ASP A 23 10.19 1.14 17.11
CA ASP A 23 10.29 1.73 15.79
C ASP A 23 8.92 2.24 15.32
N ALA A 24 8.91 3.26 14.47
CA ALA A 24 7.68 3.80 13.89
C ALA A 24 6.89 2.75 13.08
N THR A 25 7.55 1.67 12.69
CA THR A 25 7.00 0.48 12.07
C THR A 25 6.54 -0.57 13.07
N SER A 26 6.53 -0.23 14.37
CA SER A 26 6.18 -1.20 15.41
C SER A 26 4.76 -1.72 15.26
N TRP A 27 4.59 -2.97 15.61
CA TRP A 27 3.33 -3.69 15.62
C TRP A 27 2.20 -2.96 16.37
N ALA A 28 2.53 -2.28 17.46
CA ALA A 28 1.57 -1.52 18.26
C ALA A 28 0.99 -0.31 17.48
N TYR A 29 1.82 0.39 16.71
CA TYR A 29 1.36 1.51 15.88
C TYR A 29 0.45 1.04 14.76
N MET A 30 0.86 -0.02 14.06
CA MET A 30 0.07 -0.64 12.99
C MET A 30 -1.28 -1.12 13.49
N LYS A 31 -1.31 -1.79 14.65
CA LYS A 31 -2.56 -2.22 15.28
C LYS A 31 -3.50 -1.06 15.56
N LEU A 32 -2.98 0.03 16.13
CA LEU A 32 -3.78 1.23 16.39
C LEU A 32 -4.32 1.85 15.11
N LEU A 33 -3.52 1.92 14.05
CA LEU A 33 -3.96 2.40 12.75
C LEU A 33 -5.11 1.55 12.20
N ARG A 34 -4.93 0.24 12.16
CA ARG A 34 -5.93 -0.71 11.65
C ARG A 34 -7.24 -0.69 12.43
N GLU A 35 -7.20 -0.49 13.73
CA GLU A 35 -8.38 -0.47 14.60
C GLU A 35 -9.12 0.88 14.60
N ASN A 36 -8.43 1.98 14.38
CA ASN A 36 -8.98 3.32 14.65
C ASN A 36 -9.08 4.20 13.42
N ASP A 37 -8.45 3.88 12.29
CA ASP A 37 -8.56 4.72 11.10
C ASP A 37 -9.96 4.63 10.49
N LYS A 38 -10.64 5.79 10.44
CA LYS A 38 -12.02 5.88 9.94
C LYS A 38 -12.12 5.82 8.42
N THR A 39 -10.99 5.92 7.72
CA THR A 39 -10.96 5.81 6.25
C THR A 39 -10.78 4.39 5.77
N LYS A 40 -10.47 3.45 6.68
CA LYS A 40 -10.28 2.04 6.35
C LYS A 40 -11.47 1.46 5.61
N LYS A 41 -11.20 0.83 4.48
CA LYS A 41 -12.16 0.07 3.69
C LYS A 41 -11.53 -1.25 3.26
N VAL A 42 -12.38 -2.25 3.10
CA VAL A 42 -12.07 -3.50 2.41
C VAL A 42 -13.03 -3.60 1.23
N TYR A 43 -12.51 -3.80 0.04
CA TYR A 43 -13.30 -3.89 -1.18
C TYR A 43 -13.62 -5.35 -1.49
N GLU A 44 -14.81 -5.62 -2.00
CA GLU A 44 -15.22 -7.00 -2.33
C GLU A 44 -14.36 -7.64 -3.41
N ILE A 45 -13.84 -6.82 -4.34
CA ILE A 45 -12.99 -7.28 -5.43
C ILE A 45 -11.63 -7.80 -4.94
N ASP A 46 -11.12 -7.25 -3.82
CA ASP A 46 -9.90 -7.74 -3.17
C ASP A 46 -10.05 -7.68 -1.64
N PRO A 47 -10.61 -8.73 -1.04
CA PRO A 47 -10.85 -8.77 0.40
C PRO A 47 -9.58 -8.96 1.25
N TYR A 48 -8.43 -9.20 0.63
CA TYR A 48 -7.14 -9.40 1.30
C TYR A 48 -6.36 -8.11 1.51
N VAL A 49 -6.87 -6.98 0.99
CA VAL A 49 -6.23 -5.68 1.07
C VAL A 49 -7.07 -4.71 1.88
N GLU A 50 -6.51 -4.17 2.94
CA GLU A 50 -7.09 -3.04 3.68
C GLU A 50 -6.66 -1.73 3.03
N VAL A 51 -7.61 -0.89 2.67
CA VAL A 51 -7.39 0.40 2.00
C VAL A 51 -7.58 1.53 2.99
N TYR A 52 -6.59 2.42 3.09
CA TYR A 52 -6.60 3.61 3.94
C TYR A 52 -6.42 4.86 3.08
N GLN A 53 -7.30 5.84 3.21
CA GLN A 53 -7.17 7.10 2.50
C GLN A 53 -6.41 8.12 3.36
N PHE A 54 -5.10 8.22 3.17
CA PHE A 54 -4.25 9.16 3.93
C PHE A 54 -4.40 10.61 3.47
N ARG A 55 -4.66 10.83 2.17
CA ARG A 55 -4.87 12.15 1.56
C ARG A 55 -5.98 12.05 0.52
N ASP A 56 -6.42 13.19 -0.01
CA ASP A 56 -7.46 13.22 -1.05
C ASP A 56 -7.12 12.36 -2.28
N ASN A 57 -5.82 12.21 -2.56
CA ASN A 57 -5.30 11.51 -3.71
C ASN A 57 -4.23 10.46 -3.36
N MET A 58 -4.11 10.07 -2.10
CA MET A 58 -3.11 9.09 -1.65
C MET A 58 -3.75 8.04 -0.76
N TYR A 59 -3.56 6.80 -1.15
CA TYR A 59 -4.07 5.63 -0.46
C TYR A 59 -2.90 4.75 -0.01
N GLY A 60 -2.97 4.23 1.20
CA GLY A 60 -2.16 3.12 1.66
C GLY A 60 -2.97 1.84 1.50
N LEU A 61 -2.37 0.83 0.91
CA LEU A 61 -2.92 -0.49 0.69
C LEU A 61 -2.09 -1.46 1.54
N LEU A 62 -2.72 -2.07 2.53
CA LEU A 62 -2.07 -3.01 3.43
C LEU A 62 -2.55 -4.42 3.13
N THR A 63 -1.64 -5.30 2.77
CA THR A 63 -1.93 -6.72 2.58
C THR A 63 -1.39 -7.54 3.74
N GLU A 64 -2.18 -8.50 4.22
CA GLU A 64 -1.73 -9.41 5.27
C GLU A 64 -0.72 -10.42 4.72
N SER A 65 0.28 -10.69 5.53
CA SER A 65 1.21 -11.79 5.30
C SER A 65 0.53 -13.12 5.64
N ALA A 66 0.66 -14.08 4.74
CA ALA A 66 0.12 -15.43 4.97
C ALA A 66 0.86 -16.21 6.07
N ASP A 67 2.05 -15.77 6.47
CA ASP A 67 2.97 -16.51 7.34
C ASP A 67 3.48 -15.70 8.54
N GLY A 68 2.99 -14.47 8.71
CA GLY A 68 3.41 -13.58 9.79
C GLY A 68 4.78 -12.92 9.58
N MET A 69 5.33 -12.94 8.37
CA MET A 69 6.61 -12.30 8.04
C MET A 69 6.54 -10.77 7.95
N GLY A 70 5.37 -10.21 8.17
CA GLY A 70 5.11 -8.76 8.08
C GLY A 70 4.03 -8.44 7.06
N ASP A 71 3.39 -7.32 7.26
CA ASP A 71 2.31 -6.85 6.40
C ASP A 71 2.84 -5.70 5.54
N PRO A 72 3.21 -5.95 4.26
CA PRO A 72 3.78 -4.91 3.42
C PRO A 72 2.74 -3.85 3.05
N TRP A 73 3.21 -2.62 2.98
CA TRP A 73 2.46 -1.50 2.46
C TRP A 73 2.72 -1.30 0.98
N MET A 74 1.64 -1.13 0.24
CA MET A 74 1.65 -0.55 -1.10
C MET A 74 1.06 0.85 -1.02
N PHE A 75 1.43 1.73 -1.94
CA PHE A 75 0.89 3.09 -1.99
C PHE A 75 0.33 3.41 -3.37
N LEU A 76 -0.91 3.92 -3.39
CA LEU A 76 -1.55 4.38 -4.61
C LEU A 76 -1.69 5.90 -4.56
N ILE A 77 -1.11 6.57 -5.55
CA ILE A 77 -1.17 8.03 -5.72
C ILE A 77 -1.96 8.33 -6.99
N VAL A 78 -3.09 9.01 -6.84
CA VAL A 78 -3.97 9.36 -7.96
C VAL A 78 -3.65 10.77 -8.42
N GLY A 79 -3.07 10.89 -9.61
CA GLY A 79 -2.80 12.17 -10.26
C GLY A 79 -4.00 12.64 -11.10
N PRO A 80 -3.86 13.79 -11.78
CA PRO A 80 -4.94 14.33 -12.62
C PRO A 80 -5.17 13.53 -13.92
N GLU A 81 -4.14 12.85 -14.43
CA GLU A 81 -4.18 12.15 -15.73
C GLU A 81 -3.83 10.67 -15.61
N LYS A 82 -3.10 10.29 -14.59
CA LYS A 82 -2.66 8.91 -14.33
C LYS A 82 -2.42 8.66 -12.85
N ALA A 83 -2.46 7.41 -12.46
CA ALA A 83 -2.11 6.96 -11.13
C ALA A 83 -0.71 6.32 -11.07
N LEU A 84 -0.13 6.28 -9.88
CA LEU A 84 1.10 5.57 -9.57
C LEU A 84 0.82 4.58 -8.43
N LEU A 85 1.04 3.30 -8.70
CA LEU A 85 1.10 2.26 -7.69
C LEU A 85 2.55 1.97 -7.34
N ILE A 86 2.88 2.05 -6.05
CA ILE A 86 4.20 1.73 -5.51
C ILE A 86 4.09 0.42 -4.77
N ASP A 87 4.82 -0.58 -5.21
CA ASP A 87 4.78 -1.98 -4.81
C ASP A 87 3.45 -2.68 -5.12
N THR A 88 3.47 -4.01 -5.13
CA THR A 88 2.35 -4.85 -5.54
C THR A 88 2.02 -5.95 -4.53
N GLY A 89 2.71 -5.96 -3.39
CA GLY A 89 2.47 -6.92 -2.32
C GLY A 89 2.75 -8.37 -2.72
N PHE A 90 2.10 -9.29 -2.02
CA PHE A 90 2.23 -10.73 -2.26
C PHE A 90 1.51 -11.24 -3.52
N GLY A 91 0.71 -10.40 -4.18
CA GLY A 91 -0.06 -10.83 -5.35
C GLY A 91 -1.27 -11.73 -5.03
N ILE A 92 -1.75 -11.69 -3.79
CA ILE A 92 -2.96 -12.38 -3.35
C ILE A 92 -4.16 -11.49 -3.70
N GLY A 93 -5.24 -12.09 -4.21
CA GLY A 93 -6.44 -11.35 -4.59
C GLY A 93 -6.34 -10.68 -5.96
N ASP A 94 -7.19 -9.69 -6.20
CA ASP A 94 -7.26 -8.92 -7.46
C ASP A 94 -6.84 -7.47 -7.22
N LEU A 95 -5.55 -7.27 -6.98
CA LEU A 95 -4.98 -5.94 -6.78
C LEU A 95 -5.21 -5.02 -7.99
N LYS A 96 -5.12 -5.57 -9.21
CA LYS A 96 -5.37 -4.79 -10.43
C LYS A 96 -6.80 -4.25 -10.46
N GLY A 97 -7.78 -5.11 -10.20
CA GLY A 97 -9.18 -4.74 -10.14
C GLY A 97 -9.45 -3.73 -9.01
N LEU A 98 -8.84 -3.92 -7.83
CA LEU A 98 -8.94 -2.97 -6.72
C LEU A 98 -8.42 -1.58 -7.11
N VAL A 99 -7.26 -1.51 -7.76
CA VAL A 99 -6.68 -0.23 -8.22
C VAL A 99 -7.58 0.42 -9.27
N ASP A 100 -8.13 -0.35 -10.20
CA ASP A 100 -9.07 0.16 -11.21
C ASP A 100 -10.36 0.69 -10.57
N GLU A 101 -10.89 0.02 -9.55
CA GLU A 101 -12.08 0.49 -8.83
C GLU A 101 -11.82 1.83 -8.10
N ILE A 102 -10.66 1.97 -7.45
CA ILE A 102 -10.29 3.22 -6.76
C ILE A 102 -10.04 4.37 -7.73
N THR A 103 -9.42 4.08 -8.88
CA THR A 103 -8.96 5.11 -9.83
C THR A 103 -9.97 5.39 -10.95
N GLY A 104 -11.00 4.56 -11.10
CA GLY A 104 -11.91 4.60 -12.23
C GLY A 104 -11.28 4.10 -13.53
N GLY A 105 -10.26 3.24 -13.46
CA GLY A 105 -9.58 2.65 -14.62
C GLY A 105 -8.66 3.62 -15.36
N MET A 106 -8.16 4.66 -14.70
CA MET A 106 -7.22 5.59 -15.33
C MET A 106 -5.87 4.94 -15.66
N PRO A 107 -5.08 5.52 -16.58
CA PRO A 107 -3.73 5.03 -16.89
C PRO A 107 -2.88 4.88 -15.63
N LEU A 108 -2.22 3.72 -15.49
CA LEU A 108 -1.47 3.35 -14.31
C LEU A 108 0.03 3.20 -14.62
N ILE A 109 0.86 3.72 -13.73
CA ILE A 109 2.28 3.40 -13.63
C ILE A 109 2.46 2.53 -12.39
N VAL A 110 3.12 1.39 -12.53
CA VAL A 110 3.49 0.50 -11.42
C VAL A 110 4.99 0.57 -11.23
N ALA A 111 5.46 0.82 -10.01
CA ALA A 111 6.88 0.88 -9.68
C ALA A 111 7.16 0.13 -8.38
N ASN A 112 8.21 -0.69 -8.36
CA ASN A 112 8.63 -1.39 -7.16
C ASN A 112 9.77 -0.65 -6.47
N THR A 113 9.72 -0.64 -5.14
CA THR A 113 10.82 -0.13 -4.30
C THR A 113 12.03 -1.06 -4.37
N HIS A 114 11.80 -2.36 -4.38
CA HIS A 114 12.82 -3.41 -4.46
C HIS A 114 12.22 -4.76 -4.87
N CYS A 115 13.06 -5.80 -5.03
CA CYS A 115 12.70 -7.09 -5.61
C CYS A 115 12.12 -8.12 -4.64
N HIS A 116 12.01 -7.83 -3.35
CA HIS A 116 11.52 -8.82 -2.41
C HIS A 116 10.07 -9.22 -2.73
N PHE A 117 9.78 -10.49 -2.48
CA PHE A 117 8.53 -11.13 -2.89
C PHE A 117 7.28 -10.47 -2.29
N ASP A 118 7.36 -9.98 -1.06
CA ASP A 118 6.29 -9.26 -0.37
C ASP A 118 6.02 -7.86 -0.95
N HIS A 119 6.87 -7.37 -1.86
CA HIS A 119 6.72 -6.11 -2.56
C HIS A 119 6.46 -6.26 -4.06
N ALA A 120 6.84 -7.39 -4.67
CA ALA A 120 6.88 -7.54 -6.13
C ALA A 120 6.08 -8.71 -6.70
N TYR A 121 5.55 -9.65 -5.90
CA TYR A 121 4.85 -10.82 -6.43
C TYR A 121 3.54 -10.47 -7.16
N GLY A 122 2.90 -9.38 -6.81
CA GLY A 122 1.72 -8.88 -7.53
C GLY A 122 2.01 -8.28 -8.91
N ASN A 123 3.27 -8.14 -9.31
CA ASN A 123 3.64 -7.65 -10.64
C ASN A 123 3.01 -8.45 -11.78
N CYS A 124 2.76 -9.76 -11.56
CA CYS A 124 2.12 -10.63 -12.54
C CYS A 124 0.71 -10.20 -12.97
N GLN A 125 0.07 -9.31 -12.22
CA GLN A 125 -1.25 -8.75 -12.54
C GLN A 125 -1.19 -7.54 -13.47
N PHE A 126 0.00 -7.03 -13.80
CA PHE A 126 0.20 -5.81 -14.57
C PHE A 126 1.06 -6.06 -15.80
N ASP A 127 0.72 -5.38 -16.92
CA ASP A 127 1.45 -5.54 -18.18
C ASP A 127 2.89 -5.03 -18.10
N ARG A 128 3.15 -4.05 -17.23
CA ARG A 128 4.45 -3.42 -17.09
C ARG A 128 4.66 -2.88 -15.68
N CYS A 129 5.82 -3.24 -15.10
CA CYS A 129 6.30 -2.69 -13.84
C CYS A 129 7.68 -2.07 -14.05
N TYR A 130 7.98 -1.02 -13.28
CA TYR A 130 9.25 -0.33 -13.27
C TYR A 130 9.98 -0.61 -11.96
N CYS A 131 11.30 -0.77 -12.03
CA CYS A 131 12.15 -0.91 -10.85
C CYS A 131 13.51 -0.27 -11.10
N HIS A 132 14.34 -0.18 -10.07
CA HIS A 132 15.72 0.23 -10.21
C HIS A 132 16.50 -0.80 -11.03
N GLU A 133 17.47 -0.36 -11.83
CA GLU A 133 18.26 -1.24 -12.71
C GLU A 133 18.95 -2.40 -11.98
N LEU A 134 19.36 -2.18 -10.72
CA LEU A 134 20.00 -3.22 -9.89
C LEU A 134 19.03 -4.33 -9.44
N GLU A 135 17.73 -4.09 -9.53
CA GLU A 135 16.67 -5.07 -9.14
C GLU A 135 16.25 -5.96 -10.32
N VAL A 136 16.57 -5.55 -11.56
CA VAL A 136 16.07 -6.21 -12.78
C VAL A 136 16.49 -7.68 -12.87
N GLU A 137 17.75 -8.00 -12.53
CA GLU A 137 18.24 -9.37 -12.63
C GLU A 137 17.48 -10.31 -11.68
N VAL A 138 17.18 -9.85 -10.48
CA VAL A 138 16.48 -10.65 -9.47
C VAL A 138 15.00 -10.78 -9.81
N MET A 139 14.38 -9.74 -10.35
CA MET A 139 12.96 -9.77 -10.74
C MET A 139 12.68 -10.65 -11.97
N ASN A 140 13.68 -10.99 -12.77
CA ASN A 140 13.55 -11.83 -13.96
C ASN A 140 13.84 -13.31 -13.70
N LEU A 141 14.11 -13.71 -12.46
CA LEU A 141 14.28 -15.10 -12.05
C LEU A 141 12.94 -15.73 -11.68
#